data_cf6ff2b515434b2b91d016385c942c2f
#
_entry.id   cf6ff2b515434b2b91d016385c942c2f
#
_cell.length_a   1.000
_cell.length_b   1.000
_cell.length_c   1.000
_cell.angle_alpha   90.00
_cell.angle_beta   90.00
_cell.angle_gamma   90.00
#
_symmetry.space_group_name_H-M   'P 1'
#
loop_
_entity.id
_entity.type
_entity.pdbx_description
1 polymer ?
#
loop_
_entity_poly.entity_id
_entity_poly.type
_entity_poly.pdbx_seq_one_letter_code
_entity_poly.pdbx_strand_id
1 'polypeptide(L)'
;MIGIQIQKKYFIYSTLGLEPTEENVRVLGIGSSMRKNSFSTKALRDVLEIISAKYKTQVRLLNLLETELPIYRPNNRFDNENVIKVTRDVNWANVFVLASPDYHGSMSGTMKNFLDFFWKEFSGKTFGYIVSSHEKGLTVMDQMRTAVRQCYAWSLPYGISINESEDLDSNGQVVSKKLQSRMEMLARDLVVYGGLIYWQFMKDKSSSELNTFAHYYL
;
A
#
# COMPACT_ATOMS: atom_id res chain seq x y z
N MET A 1 -24.25 21.24 -0.23
CA MET A 1 -23.14 21.00 0.76
C MET A 1 -21.91 20.32 0.17
N ILE A 2 -22.02 19.47 -0.84
CA ILE A 2 -20.88 18.75 -1.49
C ILE A 2 -19.95 19.70 -2.27
N GLY A 3 -20.50 20.73 -2.95
CA GLY A 3 -19.68 21.67 -3.75
C GLY A 3 -18.75 22.59 -2.94
N ILE A 4 -19.11 22.91 -1.69
CA ILE A 4 -18.30 23.79 -0.82
C ILE A 4 -17.09 23.05 -0.23
N GLN A 5 -17.20 21.75 -0.01
CA GLN A 5 -16.07 20.93 0.47
C GLN A 5 -15.01 20.70 -0.61
N ILE A 6 -15.40 20.55 -1.86
CA ILE A 6 -14.47 20.41 -3.00
C ILE A 6 -13.69 21.71 -3.22
N GLN A 7 -14.36 22.88 -3.21
CA GLN A 7 -13.70 24.18 -3.36
C GLN A 7 -12.69 24.50 -2.23
N LYS A 8 -12.99 24.14 -0.97
CA LYS A 8 -12.02 24.31 0.14
C LYS A 8 -10.78 23.44 -0.01
N LYS A 9 -10.91 22.23 -0.55
CA LYS A 9 -9.80 21.32 -0.79
C LYS A 9 -8.83 21.87 -1.85
N TYR A 10 -9.35 22.37 -2.97
CA TYR A 10 -8.56 23.02 -4.03
C TYR A 10 -7.86 24.30 -3.57
N PHE A 11 -8.52 25.09 -2.71
CA PHE A 11 -7.96 26.37 -2.23
C PHE A 11 -6.69 26.20 -1.40
N ILE A 12 -6.60 25.17 -0.56
CA ILE A 12 -5.40 24.90 0.26
C ILE A 12 -4.22 24.49 -0.63
N TYR A 13 -4.44 23.64 -1.63
CA TYR A 13 -3.38 23.17 -2.53
C TYR A 13 -2.90 24.25 -3.51
N SER A 14 -3.80 25.05 -4.06
CA SER A 14 -3.45 26.16 -4.97
C SER A 14 -2.67 27.27 -4.27
N THR A 15 -2.97 27.56 -3.00
CA THR A 15 -2.27 28.57 -2.20
C THR A 15 -0.83 28.18 -1.86
N LEU A 16 -0.54 26.89 -1.83
CA LEU A 16 0.80 26.34 -1.56
C LEU A 16 1.59 26.03 -2.84
N GLY A 17 1.03 26.31 -4.03
CA GLY A 17 1.64 25.90 -5.30
C GLY A 17 1.75 24.38 -5.44
N LEU A 18 0.97 23.64 -4.65
CA LEU A 18 0.95 22.20 -4.60
C LEU A 18 -0.26 21.73 -5.42
N GLU A 19 -0.05 21.29 -6.64
CA GLU A 19 -1.05 20.56 -7.42
C GLU A 19 -0.68 19.07 -7.52
N PRO A 20 -0.95 18.27 -6.49
CA PRO A 20 -1.05 16.84 -6.69
C PRO A 20 -2.43 16.57 -7.27
N THR A 21 -2.52 16.35 -8.54
CA THR A 21 -3.74 15.81 -9.14
C THR A 21 -3.91 14.38 -8.63
N GLU A 22 -5.05 14.08 -8.00
CA GLU A 22 -5.44 12.72 -7.58
C GLU A 22 -5.33 11.72 -8.76
N GLU A 23 -5.39 12.21 -9.99
CA GLU A 23 -5.26 11.48 -11.24
C GLU A 23 -3.90 10.78 -11.45
N ASN A 24 -2.84 11.23 -10.78
CA ASN A 24 -1.50 10.66 -10.91
C ASN A 24 -1.15 9.62 -9.83
N VAL A 25 -2.05 9.37 -8.87
CA VAL A 25 -1.84 8.33 -7.85
C VAL A 25 -2.19 6.97 -8.45
N ARG A 26 -1.27 6.02 -8.29
CA ARG A 26 -1.41 4.63 -8.75
C ARG A 26 -1.15 3.70 -7.57
N VAL A 27 -2.18 2.97 -7.16
CA VAL A 27 -2.14 2.13 -5.97
C VAL A 27 -2.03 0.65 -6.35
N LEU A 28 -1.02 -0.03 -5.82
CA LEU A 28 -0.88 -1.48 -5.90
C LEU A 28 -1.14 -2.10 -4.53
N GLY A 29 -2.19 -2.91 -4.44
CA GLY A 29 -2.47 -3.74 -3.27
C GLY A 29 -1.82 -5.11 -3.42
N ILE A 30 -1.12 -5.58 -2.38
CA ILE A 30 -0.47 -6.89 -2.34
C ILE A 30 -1.14 -7.76 -1.26
N GLY A 31 -1.85 -8.79 -1.68
CA GLY A 31 -2.43 -9.82 -0.81
C GLY A 31 -1.51 -11.03 -0.73
N SER A 32 -1.05 -11.37 0.48
CA SER A 32 -0.02 -12.40 0.65
C SER A 32 -0.49 -13.67 1.35
N SER A 33 -1.78 -13.81 1.57
CA SER A 33 -2.33 -15.03 2.13
C SER A 33 -2.46 -16.12 1.08
N MET A 34 -2.03 -17.33 1.42
CA MET A 34 -2.21 -18.51 0.58
C MET A 34 -3.56 -19.22 0.80
N ARG A 35 -4.46 -18.62 1.57
CA ARG A 35 -5.85 -19.11 1.77
C ARG A 35 -6.77 -18.48 0.72
N LYS A 36 -7.59 -19.30 0.04
CA LYS A 36 -8.59 -18.83 -0.97
C LYS A 36 -9.55 -17.77 -0.42
N ASN A 37 -10.02 -17.95 0.81
CA ASN A 37 -10.96 -17.03 1.47
C ASN A 37 -10.26 -16.20 2.57
N SER A 38 -9.16 -15.57 2.21
CA SER A 38 -8.39 -14.76 3.15
C SER A 38 -9.07 -13.44 3.51
N PHE A 39 -9.23 -13.17 4.79
CA PHE A 39 -9.80 -11.92 5.29
C PHE A 39 -8.89 -10.72 5.03
N SER A 40 -7.56 -10.87 5.15
CA SER A 40 -6.64 -9.80 4.79
C SER A 40 -6.71 -9.42 3.31
N THR A 41 -6.82 -10.42 2.40
CA THR A 41 -6.97 -10.16 0.97
C THR A 41 -8.35 -9.57 0.63
N LYS A 42 -9.41 -9.99 1.33
CA LYS A 42 -10.75 -9.44 1.16
C LYS A 42 -10.79 -7.96 1.55
N ALA A 43 -10.32 -7.62 2.75
CA ALA A 43 -10.25 -6.24 3.19
C ALA A 43 -9.35 -5.37 2.30
N LEU A 44 -8.30 -5.94 1.73
CA LEU A 44 -7.50 -5.26 0.72
C LEU A 44 -8.34 -4.91 -0.52
N ARG A 45 -9.15 -5.83 -1.02
CA ARG A 45 -10.07 -5.57 -2.16
C ARG A 45 -11.04 -4.43 -1.82
N ASP A 46 -11.65 -4.47 -0.63
CA ASP A 46 -12.60 -3.46 -0.18
C ASP A 46 -11.93 -2.07 -0.09
N VAL A 47 -10.71 -1.98 0.45
CA VAL A 47 -9.93 -0.72 0.48
C VAL A 47 -9.62 -0.22 -0.93
N LEU A 48 -9.20 -1.09 -1.85
CA LEU A 48 -8.92 -0.72 -3.25
C LEU A 48 -10.20 -0.25 -3.97
N GLU A 49 -11.35 -0.89 -3.69
CA GLU A 49 -12.65 -0.46 -4.22
C GLU A 49 -13.04 0.93 -3.72
N ILE A 50 -12.88 1.20 -2.41
CA ILE A 50 -13.09 2.54 -1.84
C ILE A 50 -12.19 3.58 -2.55
N ILE A 51 -10.90 3.26 -2.75
CA ILE A 51 -9.97 4.15 -3.45
C ILE A 51 -10.44 4.44 -4.86
N SER A 52 -10.76 3.41 -5.65
CA SER A 52 -11.20 3.57 -7.03
C SER A 52 -12.51 4.34 -7.15
N ALA A 53 -13.52 4.01 -6.31
CA ALA A 53 -14.85 4.61 -6.37
C ALA A 53 -14.86 6.07 -5.89
N LYS A 54 -14.21 6.36 -4.75
CA LYS A 54 -14.27 7.71 -4.12
C LYS A 54 -13.26 8.71 -4.71
N TYR A 55 -12.08 8.23 -5.15
CA TYR A 55 -10.98 9.10 -5.56
C TYR A 55 -10.64 8.99 -7.05
N LYS A 56 -11.34 8.13 -7.80
CA LYS A 56 -11.11 7.88 -9.25
C LYS A 56 -9.65 7.50 -9.54
N THR A 57 -8.96 6.95 -8.55
CA THR A 57 -7.55 6.58 -8.59
C THR A 57 -7.39 5.22 -9.25
N GLN A 58 -6.34 5.05 -10.05
CA GLN A 58 -6.01 3.77 -10.66
C GLN A 58 -5.52 2.78 -9.59
N VAL A 59 -6.13 1.61 -9.54
CA VAL A 59 -5.77 0.55 -8.59
C VAL A 59 -5.44 -0.75 -9.32
N ARG A 60 -4.52 -1.52 -8.77
CA ARG A 60 -4.25 -2.92 -9.16
C ARG A 60 -4.17 -3.78 -7.91
N LEU A 61 -4.60 -5.03 -8.05
CA LEU A 61 -4.44 -6.05 -7.02
C LEU A 61 -3.46 -7.11 -7.49
N LEU A 62 -2.42 -7.32 -6.71
CA LEU A 62 -1.53 -8.47 -6.80
C LEU A 62 -1.91 -9.46 -5.70
N ASN A 63 -2.50 -10.60 -6.09
CA ASN A 63 -2.76 -11.70 -5.18
C ASN A 63 -1.66 -12.75 -5.35
N LEU A 64 -0.81 -12.91 -4.31
CA LEU A 64 0.31 -13.85 -4.37
C LEU A 64 -0.13 -15.32 -4.36
N LEU A 65 -1.37 -15.63 -4.01
CA LEU A 65 -1.96 -16.95 -4.22
C LEU A 65 -2.14 -17.29 -5.72
N GLU A 66 -2.49 -16.28 -6.53
CA GLU A 66 -2.77 -16.44 -7.97
C GLU A 66 -1.52 -16.17 -8.82
N THR A 67 -0.61 -15.35 -8.32
CA THR A 67 0.66 -15.00 -8.96
C THR A 67 1.81 -15.43 -8.06
N GLU A 68 2.10 -16.72 -8.06
CA GLU A 68 3.14 -17.31 -7.22
C GLU A 68 4.52 -16.84 -7.67
N LEU A 69 5.32 -16.37 -6.71
CA LEU A 69 6.71 -16.00 -6.94
C LEU A 69 7.64 -17.13 -6.47
N PRO A 70 8.68 -17.46 -7.24
CA PRO A 70 9.72 -18.36 -6.76
C PRO A 70 10.39 -17.80 -5.50
N ILE A 71 11.04 -18.64 -4.72
CA ILE A 71 11.87 -18.14 -3.61
C ILE A 71 12.96 -17.23 -4.18
N TYR A 72 13.04 -16.04 -3.60
CA TYR A 72 14.02 -15.01 -4.02
C TYR A 72 15.45 -15.56 -4.00
N ARG A 73 16.16 -15.33 -5.11
CA ARG A 73 17.59 -15.63 -5.26
C ARG A 73 18.25 -14.42 -5.94
N PRO A 74 19.27 -13.83 -5.33
CA PRO A 74 19.90 -12.61 -5.86
C PRO A 74 20.38 -12.72 -7.32
N ASN A 75 20.90 -13.88 -7.71
CA ASN A 75 21.53 -14.07 -9.01
C ASN A 75 20.55 -14.36 -10.16
N ASN A 76 19.31 -14.76 -9.88
CA ASN A 76 18.30 -15.19 -10.87
C ASN A 76 16.97 -14.44 -10.70
N ARG A 77 17.03 -13.15 -10.42
CA ARG A 77 15.87 -12.34 -10.05
C ARG A 77 14.81 -12.26 -11.17
N PHE A 78 15.21 -12.29 -12.42
CA PHE A 78 14.31 -12.01 -13.57
C PHE A 78 14.07 -13.21 -14.49
N ASP A 79 14.43 -14.42 -14.09
CA ASP A 79 14.28 -15.62 -14.92
C ASP A 79 12.84 -16.20 -14.90
N ASN A 80 11.90 -15.53 -14.25
CA ASN A 80 10.53 -16.01 -14.07
C ASN A 80 9.50 -14.98 -14.57
N GLU A 81 8.54 -15.42 -15.38
CA GLU A 81 7.52 -14.55 -15.97
C GLU A 81 6.66 -13.82 -14.94
N ASN A 82 6.30 -14.47 -13.81
CA ASN A 82 5.56 -13.84 -12.74
C ASN A 82 6.38 -12.72 -12.08
N VAL A 83 7.68 -12.90 -11.89
CA VAL A 83 8.56 -11.87 -11.36
C VAL A 83 8.63 -10.68 -12.32
N ILE A 84 8.75 -10.91 -13.62
CA ILE A 84 8.74 -9.85 -14.64
C ILE A 84 7.41 -9.07 -14.61
N LYS A 85 6.28 -9.78 -14.56
CA LYS A 85 4.94 -9.17 -14.47
C LYS A 85 4.81 -8.33 -13.22
N VAL A 86 5.16 -8.89 -12.05
CA VAL A 86 5.08 -8.20 -10.76
C VAL A 86 6.01 -6.99 -10.72
N THR A 87 7.20 -7.09 -11.30
CA THR A 87 8.12 -5.94 -11.41
C THR A 87 7.51 -4.79 -12.21
N ARG A 88 6.77 -5.07 -13.28
CA ARG A 88 6.04 -4.03 -14.03
C ARG A 88 4.97 -3.35 -13.17
N ASP A 89 4.22 -4.11 -12.37
CA ASP A 89 3.19 -3.57 -11.48
C ASP A 89 3.81 -2.75 -10.33
N VAL A 90 4.93 -3.20 -9.77
CA VAL A 90 5.68 -2.46 -8.74
C VAL A 90 6.24 -1.15 -9.28
N ASN A 91 6.80 -1.15 -10.49
CA ASN A 91 7.30 0.06 -11.14
C ASN A 91 6.17 1.03 -11.51
N TRP A 92 5.02 0.52 -11.90
CA TRP A 92 3.85 1.32 -12.23
C TRP A 92 3.29 2.06 -11.01
N ALA A 93 3.28 1.43 -9.84
CA ALA A 93 2.69 1.99 -8.62
C ALA A 93 3.58 3.06 -7.97
N ASN A 94 2.95 4.03 -7.34
CA ASN A 94 3.61 5.00 -6.45
C ASN A 94 3.08 4.95 -5.02
N VAL A 95 2.03 4.17 -4.78
CA VAL A 95 1.46 3.90 -3.45
C VAL A 95 1.18 2.40 -3.32
N PHE A 96 1.39 1.84 -2.15
CA PHE A 96 1.24 0.42 -1.89
C PHE A 96 0.36 0.14 -0.67
N VAL A 97 -0.36 -0.98 -0.72
CA VAL A 97 -1.07 -1.55 0.44
C VAL A 97 -0.61 -3.00 0.62
N LEU A 98 0.08 -3.28 1.70
CA LEU A 98 0.50 -4.63 2.05
C LEU A 98 -0.53 -5.28 2.97
N ALA A 99 -1.09 -6.41 2.54
CA ALA A 99 -2.05 -7.18 3.31
C ALA A 99 -1.50 -8.57 3.63
N SER A 100 -1.29 -8.85 4.92
CA SER A 100 -0.73 -10.12 5.41
C SER A 100 -1.60 -10.72 6.51
N PRO A 101 -1.76 -12.05 6.53
CA PRO A 101 -2.17 -12.72 7.76
C PRO A 101 -1.04 -12.65 8.80
N ASP A 102 -1.42 -12.76 10.06
CA ASP A 102 -0.51 -13.00 11.17
C ASP A 102 -0.26 -14.50 11.30
N TYR A 103 0.94 -14.94 11.02
CA TYR A 103 1.38 -16.31 11.24
C TYR A 103 2.48 -16.32 12.32
N HIS A 104 2.09 -16.74 13.54
CA HIS A 104 3.01 -16.85 14.67
C HIS A 104 3.70 -15.51 15.02
N GLY A 105 2.95 -14.42 14.99
CA GLY A 105 3.47 -13.06 15.27
C GLY A 105 4.31 -12.47 14.14
N SER A 106 4.24 -13.04 12.91
CA SER A 106 5.03 -12.60 11.77
C SER A 106 4.18 -12.43 10.51
N MET A 107 4.68 -11.61 9.58
CA MET A 107 4.14 -11.57 8.23
C MET A 107 4.27 -12.93 7.55
N SER A 108 3.39 -13.24 6.58
CA SER A 108 3.49 -14.49 5.82
C SER A 108 4.84 -14.59 5.09
N GLY A 109 5.34 -15.81 4.92
CA GLY A 109 6.57 -16.06 4.16
C GLY A 109 6.48 -15.55 2.72
N THR A 110 5.30 -15.59 2.09
CA THR A 110 5.05 -15.04 0.75
C THR A 110 5.15 -13.52 0.72
N MET A 111 4.72 -12.79 1.79
CA MET A 111 4.94 -11.35 1.89
C MET A 111 6.43 -11.03 2.01
N LYS A 112 7.15 -11.73 2.87
CA LYS A 112 8.60 -11.51 3.02
C LYS A 112 9.33 -11.81 1.72
N ASN A 113 8.99 -12.92 1.06
CA ASN A 113 9.56 -13.29 -0.23
C ASN A 113 9.29 -12.22 -1.31
N PHE A 114 8.06 -11.67 -1.39
CA PHE A 114 7.73 -10.56 -2.28
C PHE A 114 8.61 -9.33 -2.00
N LEU A 115 8.77 -8.94 -0.73
CA LEU A 115 9.57 -7.77 -0.35
C LEU A 115 11.05 -7.94 -0.70
N ASP A 116 11.59 -9.18 -0.68
CA ASP A 116 12.99 -9.45 -1.01
C ASP A 116 13.33 -9.22 -2.49
N PHE A 117 12.35 -9.25 -3.39
CA PHE A 117 12.57 -8.96 -4.81
C PHE A 117 12.83 -7.49 -5.11
N PHE A 118 12.42 -6.56 -4.22
CA PHE A 118 12.40 -5.13 -4.52
C PHE A 118 13.15 -4.32 -3.47
N TRP A 119 13.85 -3.31 -3.93
CA TRP A 119 14.57 -2.37 -3.08
C TRP A 119 14.39 -0.94 -3.61
N LYS A 120 15.15 -0.54 -4.64
CA LYS A 120 15.10 0.81 -5.21
C LYS A 120 13.72 1.15 -5.79
N GLU A 121 12.99 0.14 -6.23
CA GLU A 121 11.63 0.27 -6.75
C GLU A 121 10.64 0.81 -5.74
N PHE A 122 10.94 0.69 -4.44
CA PHE A 122 10.11 1.21 -3.35
C PHE A 122 10.51 2.62 -2.89
N SER A 123 11.70 3.09 -3.26
CA SER A 123 12.23 4.37 -2.78
C SER A 123 11.29 5.54 -3.09
N GLY A 124 11.05 6.39 -2.09
CA GLY A 124 10.17 7.55 -2.19
C GLY A 124 8.67 7.27 -2.26
N LYS A 125 8.24 6.00 -2.29
CA LYS A 125 6.84 5.60 -2.38
C LYS A 125 6.23 5.37 -1.00
N THR A 126 4.89 5.42 -0.89
CA THR A 126 4.16 5.35 0.38
C THR A 126 3.45 4.03 0.55
N PHE A 127 3.51 3.48 1.76
CA PHE A 127 2.94 2.18 2.12
C PHE A 127 1.90 2.29 3.24
N GLY A 128 0.78 1.57 3.08
CA GLY A 128 -0.19 1.25 4.11
C GLY A 128 -0.24 -0.24 4.39
N TYR A 129 -0.86 -0.64 5.51
CA TYR A 129 -0.81 -2.00 6.02
C TYR A 129 -2.17 -2.50 6.47
N ILE A 130 -2.46 -3.75 6.14
CA ILE A 130 -3.63 -4.51 6.59
C ILE A 130 -3.13 -5.84 7.16
N VAL A 131 -3.54 -6.19 8.38
CA VAL A 131 -3.18 -7.47 9.00
C VAL A 131 -4.45 -8.15 9.49
N SER A 132 -4.62 -9.43 9.17
CA SER A 132 -5.62 -10.29 9.80
C SER A 132 -4.96 -11.07 10.92
N SER A 133 -5.41 -10.87 12.17
CA SER A 133 -4.84 -11.46 13.38
C SER A 133 -5.93 -11.68 14.42
N HIS A 134 -5.82 -12.73 15.24
CA HIS A 134 -6.66 -12.93 16.42
C HIS A 134 -6.37 -11.91 17.53
N GLU A 135 -5.17 -11.37 17.52
CA GLU A 135 -4.75 -10.25 18.37
C GLU A 135 -4.73 -8.96 17.55
N LYS A 136 -3.89 -8.00 17.87
CA LYS A 136 -3.85 -6.71 17.15
C LYS A 136 -2.91 -6.68 15.95
N GLY A 137 -2.13 -7.73 15.73
CA GLY A 137 -1.20 -7.84 14.61
C GLY A 137 -0.14 -6.74 14.50
N LEU A 138 0.16 -6.05 15.61
CA LEU A 138 1.09 -4.91 15.63
C LEU A 138 2.50 -5.32 15.24
N THR A 139 2.95 -6.48 15.72
CA THR A 139 4.27 -7.04 15.40
C THR A 139 4.43 -7.25 13.89
N VAL A 140 3.40 -7.78 13.23
CA VAL A 140 3.38 -7.99 11.78
C VAL A 140 3.47 -6.67 11.02
N MET A 141 2.70 -5.65 11.47
CA MET A 141 2.77 -4.31 10.88
C MET A 141 4.16 -3.69 11.03
N ASP A 142 4.78 -3.83 12.19
CA ASP A 142 6.12 -3.26 12.45
C ASP A 142 7.21 -3.98 11.66
N GLN A 143 7.09 -5.28 11.43
CA GLN A 143 7.99 -6.01 10.53
C GLN A 143 7.87 -5.51 9.08
N MET A 144 6.65 -5.34 8.57
CA MET A 144 6.44 -4.80 7.22
C MET A 144 6.94 -3.35 7.11
N ARG A 145 6.69 -2.49 8.12
CA ARG A 145 7.23 -1.12 8.17
C ARG A 145 8.76 -1.11 8.17
N THR A 146 9.37 -1.99 8.95
CA THR A 146 10.83 -2.09 9.01
C THR A 146 11.40 -2.50 7.65
N ALA A 147 10.81 -3.49 6.98
CA ALA A 147 11.24 -3.93 5.66
C ALA A 147 11.15 -2.80 4.62
N VAL A 148 10.01 -2.11 4.53
CA VAL A 148 9.86 -1.03 3.53
C VAL A 148 10.71 0.20 3.86
N ARG A 149 10.92 0.52 5.13
CA ARG A 149 11.84 1.59 5.54
C ARG A 149 13.28 1.31 5.11
N GLN A 150 13.73 0.06 5.19
CA GLN A 150 15.05 -0.35 4.69
C GLN A 150 15.18 -0.16 3.17
N CYS A 151 14.06 -0.11 2.46
CA CYS A 151 13.99 0.18 1.03
C CYS A 151 13.73 1.68 0.75
N TYR A 152 13.95 2.55 1.74
CA TYR A 152 13.78 4.01 1.62
C TYR A 152 12.36 4.45 1.24
N ALA A 153 11.36 3.70 1.66
CA ALA A 153 9.96 4.01 1.45
C ALA A 153 9.33 4.67 2.68
N TRP A 154 8.25 5.39 2.46
CA TRP A 154 7.43 6.00 3.48
C TRP A 154 6.33 5.07 3.96
N SER A 155 5.93 5.21 5.21
CA SER A 155 4.84 4.44 5.80
C SER A 155 3.81 5.35 6.40
N LEU A 156 2.52 5.06 6.20
CA LEU A 156 1.50 5.68 7.04
C LEU A 156 1.72 5.31 8.51
N PRO A 157 1.45 6.25 9.44
CA PRO A 157 1.75 6.06 10.87
C PRO A 157 0.88 5.00 11.55
N TYR A 158 -0.12 4.48 10.85
CA TYR A 158 -1.03 3.44 11.32
C TYR A 158 -1.29 2.38 10.25
N GLY A 159 -1.96 1.31 10.64
CA GLY A 159 -2.49 0.28 9.75
C GLY A 159 -3.85 -0.22 10.24
N ILE A 160 -4.41 -1.18 9.53
CA ILE A 160 -5.66 -1.85 9.88
C ILE A 160 -5.34 -3.24 10.42
N SER A 161 -5.87 -3.57 11.59
CA SER A 161 -5.97 -4.94 12.11
C SER A 161 -7.41 -5.42 11.99
N ILE A 162 -7.57 -6.65 11.52
CA ILE A 162 -8.86 -7.32 11.37
C ILE A 162 -8.86 -8.52 12.31
N ASN A 163 -9.81 -8.54 13.21
CA ASN A 163 -10.13 -9.72 14.03
C ASN A 163 -11.38 -10.38 13.45
N GLU A 164 -11.23 -11.64 13.00
CA GLU A 164 -12.31 -12.38 12.36
C GLU A 164 -13.56 -12.43 13.23
N SER A 165 -13.40 -12.74 14.52
CA SER A 165 -14.52 -12.92 15.45
C SER A 165 -15.24 -11.63 15.85
N GLU A 166 -14.58 -10.48 15.77
CA GLU A 166 -15.11 -9.18 16.21
C GLU A 166 -15.60 -8.33 15.05
N ASP A 167 -14.97 -8.45 13.89
CA ASP A 167 -15.13 -7.51 12.77
C ASP A 167 -15.98 -8.06 11.62
N LEU A 168 -16.14 -9.40 11.55
CA LEU A 168 -16.77 -10.07 10.41
C LEU A 168 -18.01 -10.90 10.83
N ASP A 169 -18.98 -11.00 9.92
CA ASP A 169 -20.10 -11.94 10.05
C ASP A 169 -19.73 -13.35 9.55
N SER A 170 -20.69 -14.29 9.65
CA SER A 170 -20.54 -15.69 9.20
C SER A 170 -20.21 -15.84 7.71
N ASN A 171 -20.49 -14.82 6.90
CA ASN A 171 -20.16 -14.76 5.47
C ASN A 171 -18.84 -14.04 5.20
N GLY A 172 -18.13 -13.63 6.27
CA GLY A 172 -16.90 -12.87 6.19
C GLY A 172 -17.09 -11.43 5.67
N GLN A 173 -18.29 -10.84 5.86
CA GLN A 173 -18.55 -9.45 5.55
C GLN A 173 -18.17 -8.58 6.76
N VAL A 174 -17.62 -7.40 6.49
CA VAL A 174 -17.25 -6.44 7.55
C VAL A 174 -18.53 -5.87 8.16
N VAL A 175 -18.74 -6.15 9.44
CA VAL A 175 -19.88 -5.64 10.24
C VAL A 175 -19.45 -4.56 11.25
N SER A 176 -18.18 -4.50 11.58
CA SER A 176 -17.62 -3.51 12.50
C SER A 176 -17.59 -2.13 11.87
N LYS A 177 -18.41 -1.19 12.37
CA LYS A 177 -18.39 0.21 11.95
C LYS A 177 -17.01 0.88 12.16
N LYS A 178 -16.32 0.46 13.22
CA LYS A 178 -14.97 0.94 13.51
C LYS A 178 -13.98 0.51 12.41
N LEU A 179 -14.05 -0.75 11.99
CA LEU A 179 -13.19 -1.25 10.90
C LEU A 179 -13.53 -0.53 9.59
N GLN A 180 -14.82 -0.37 9.25
CA GLN A 180 -15.26 0.37 8.06
C GLN A 180 -14.68 1.79 8.02
N SER A 181 -14.81 2.55 9.13
CA SER A 181 -14.25 3.91 9.23
C SER A 181 -12.73 3.92 9.08
N ARG A 182 -12.02 2.92 9.60
CA ARG A 182 -10.56 2.81 9.45
C ARG A 182 -10.17 2.48 8.02
N MET A 183 -10.93 1.65 7.32
CA MET A 183 -10.70 1.34 5.91
C MET A 183 -10.89 2.59 5.03
N GLU A 184 -11.92 3.38 5.28
CA GLU A 184 -12.13 4.67 4.60
C GLU A 184 -11.01 5.67 4.88
N MET A 185 -10.54 5.75 6.13
CA MET A 185 -9.41 6.60 6.51
C MET A 185 -8.13 6.15 5.80
N LEU A 186 -7.84 4.84 5.80
CA LEU A 186 -6.67 4.28 5.10
C LEU A 186 -6.72 4.59 3.60
N ALA A 187 -7.86 4.37 2.96
CA ALA A 187 -8.07 4.65 1.55
C ALA A 187 -7.81 6.12 1.22
N ARG A 188 -8.37 7.04 2.03
CA ARG A 188 -8.14 8.48 1.89
C ARG A 188 -6.67 8.85 2.03
N ASP A 189 -6.05 8.39 3.10
CA ASP A 189 -4.70 8.83 3.46
C ASP A 189 -3.64 8.27 2.52
N LEU A 190 -3.85 7.08 1.98
CA LEU A 190 -3.02 6.53 0.90
C LEU A 190 -3.05 7.42 -0.35
N VAL A 191 -4.22 7.89 -0.76
CA VAL A 191 -4.33 8.76 -1.94
C VAL A 191 -3.76 10.14 -1.65
N VAL A 192 -4.15 10.76 -0.54
CA VAL A 192 -3.77 12.15 -0.22
C VAL A 192 -2.29 12.24 0.15
N TYR A 193 -1.85 11.53 1.19
CA TYR A 193 -0.45 11.62 1.65
C TYR A 193 0.50 10.90 0.69
N GLY A 194 0.08 9.76 0.13
CA GLY A 194 0.88 9.06 -0.86
C GLY A 194 1.12 9.89 -2.12
N GLY A 195 0.09 10.57 -2.59
CA GLY A 195 0.20 11.51 -3.72
C GLY A 195 1.11 12.69 -3.43
N LEU A 196 0.96 13.34 -2.25
CA LEU A 196 1.80 14.46 -1.83
C LEU A 196 3.28 14.09 -1.72
N ILE A 197 3.56 12.96 -1.06
CA ILE A 197 4.94 12.48 -0.86
C ILE A 197 5.58 12.13 -2.20
N TYR A 198 4.88 11.38 -3.06
CA TYR A 198 5.41 11.01 -4.36
C TYR A 198 5.62 12.23 -5.27
N TRP A 199 4.68 13.17 -5.27
CA TRP A 199 4.83 14.41 -6.04
C TRP A 199 6.05 15.22 -5.58
N GLN A 200 6.24 15.39 -4.27
CA GLN A 200 7.42 16.07 -3.74
C GLN A 200 8.72 15.34 -4.11
N PHE A 201 8.72 14.01 -3.99
CA PHE A 201 9.87 13.19 -4.38
C PHE A 201 10.25 13.37 -5.85
N MET A 202 9.25 13.40 -6.75
CA MET A 202 9.48 13.62 -8.18
C MET A 202 9.93 15.04 -8.49
N LYS A 203 9.41 16.03 -7.76
CA LYS A 203 9.85 17.43 -7.86
C LYS A 203 11.32 17.57 -7.44
N ASP A 204 11.68 17.00 -6.30
CA ASP A 204 13.06 17.02 -5.82
C ASP A 204 13.99 16.33 -6.82
N LYS A 205 13.58 15.17 -7.34
CA LYS A 205 14.35 14.43 -8.36
C LYS A 205 14.64 15.24 -9.63
N SER A 206 13.73 16.12 -10.03
CA SER A 206 13.87 16.97 -11.22
C SER A 206 14.51 18.35 -10.94
N SER A 207 14.75 18.67 -9.66
CA SER A 207 15.28 19.96 -9.24
C SER A 207 16.81 20.02 -9.39
N SER A 208 17.37 21.24 -9.30
CA SER A 208 18.82 21.45 -9.19
C SER A 208 19.36 21.33 -7.75
N GLU A 209 18.48 21.12 -6.77
CA GLU A 209 18.83 20.94 -5.36
C GLU A 209 19.33 19.51 -5.13
N LEU A 210 20.65 19.34 -5.02
CA LEU A 210 21.29 18.02 -4.93
C LEU A 210 21.24 17.41 -3.52
N ASN A 211 21.03 18.22 -2.48
CA ASN A 211 20.99 17.74 -1.08
C ASN A 211 19.60 17.29 -0.67
N THR A 212 18.89 16.59 -1.55
CA THR A 212 17.58 16.02 -1.25
C THR A 212 17.67 14.50 -1.13
N PHE A 213 16.72 13.94 -0.40
CA PHE A 213 16.56 12.48 -0.31
C PHE A 213 16.41 11.82 -1.69
N ALA A 214 15.70 12.47 -2.61
CA ALA A 214 15.47 11.94 -3.96
C ALA A 214 16.75 11.82 -4.78
N HIS A 215 17.69 12.75 -4.63
CA HIS A 215 18.98 12.69 -5.32
C HIS A 215 19.96 11.70 -4.68
N TYR A 216 19.90 11.51 -3.37
CA TYR A 216 20.83 10.66 -2.65
C TYR A 216 20.58 9.16 -2.89
N TYR A 217 19.33 8.74 -3.11
CA TYR A 217 18.92 7.32 -3.19
C TYR A 217 18.47 6.86 -4.59
N LEU A 218 18.77 7.61 -5.61
CA LEU A 218 18.58 7.22 -7.01
C LEU A 218 19.88 6.90 -7.69
#